data_6a020a68f4808bee1d957735b39c9900
#
_entry.id   6a020a68f4808bee1d957735b39c9900
#
_cell.length_a   1.000
_cell.length_b   1.000
_cell.length_c   1.000
_cell.angle_alpha   90.00
_cell.angle_beta   90.00
_cell.angle_gamma   90.00
#
_symmetry.space_group_name_H-M   'P 1'
#
loop_
_entity.id
_entity.type
_entity.pdbx_description
1 polymer ?
#
loop_
_entity_poly.entity_id
_entity_poly.type
_entity_poly.pdbx_seq_one_letter_code
_entity_poly.pdbx_strand_id
1 'polypeptide(L)'
;LLFEILRDEGYGVRLAENAHAARQLRREIRPDLVLLDIWMPDTDGITLLKEWASLGLLTMPVVMMSGHGTIDSAVEATRIGAFDFLEKPISLPKLLATVGKALAGGRAMPRAGLTLVQLGKARIIQELRQRLDQVARLKTPVLLVGEPGCGFELAARYLHSPNTPWVAPEERDWLAANPFGPLNEAREGTIFIPDVGALDRAGQKGLAQLVAKLEKFNVRLVCASADPIASLAADGRFDPDLFHQISALTIRVPGLGEHAEDIPDLATQMLTLMVDAHEVPL
;
A
#
# COMPACT_ATOMS: atom_id res chain seq x y z
N LEU A 1 25.83 -18.86 4.75
CA LEU A 1 24.72 -19.74 5.13
C LEU A 1 23.43 -19.43 4.35
N LEU A 2 22.78 -18.23 4.49
CA LEU A 2 21.54 -17.89 3.74
C LEU A 2 21.77 -17.88 2.21
N PHE A 3 22.91 -17.36 1.77
CA PHE A 3 23.32 -17.35 0.38
C PHE A 3 23.40 -18.76 -0.22
N GLU A 4 24.00 -19.69 0.47
CA GLU A 4 24.14 -21.09 0.05
C GLU A 4 22.77 -21.77 -0.02
N ILE A 5 21.96 -21.62 1.02
CA ILE A 5 20.60 -22.18 1.09
C ILE A 5 19.76 -21.75 -0.12
N LEU A 6 19.74 -20.46 -0.42
CA LEU A 6 18.94 -19.96 -1.54
C LEU A 6 19.49 -20.40 -2.90
N ARG A 7 20.81 -20.54 -3.05
CA ARG A 7 21.41 -21.13 -4.25
C ARG A 7 21.05 -22.59 -4.44
N ASP A 8 21.05 -23.36 -3.36
CA ASP A 8 20.69 -24.79 -3.38
C ASP A 8 19.22 -24.98 -3.76
N GLU A 9 18.36 -24.02 -3.42
CA GLU A 9 16.95 -23.95 -3.85
C GLU A 9 16.75 -23.40 -5.28
N GLY A 10 17.84 -23.14 -6.01
CA GLY A 10 17.81 -22.76 -7.43
C GLY A 10 17.69 -21.26 -7.70
N TYR A 11 17.79 -20.39 -6.69
CA TYR A 11 17.74 -18.96 -6.89
C TYR A 11 19.08 -18.37 -7.34
N GLY A 12 19.03 -17.37 -8.22
CA GLY A 12 20.19 -16.56 -8.58
C GLY A 12 20.46 -15.51 -7.50
N VAL A 13 21.48 -15.73 -6.65
CA VAL A 13 21.72 -14.87 -5.47
C VAL A 13 22.91 -13.94 -5.70
N ARG A 14 22.74 -12.66 -5.33
CA ARG A 14 23.81 -11.67 -5.23
C ARG A 14 23.95 -11.23 -3.76
N LEU A 15 25.17 -11.02 -3.32
CA LEU A 15 25.46 -10.61 -1.95
C LEU A 15 25.98 -9.17 -1.91
N ALA A 16 25.42 -8.34 -1.03
CA ALA A 16 25.94 -7.05 -0.65
C ALA A 16 26.30 -7.08 0.83
N GLU A 17 27.55 -6.78 1.19
CA GLU A 17 28.04 -6.86 2.56
C GLU A 17 27.68 -5.64 3.41
N ASN A 18 27.24 -4.55 2.77
CA ASN A 18 26.86 -3.29 3.41
C ASN A 18 25.91 -2.49 2.52
N ALA A 19 25.38 -1.38 3.05
CA ALA A 19 24.44 -0.54 2.31
C ALA A 19 25.06 0.13 1.09
N HIS A 20 26.35 0.47 1.11
CA HIS A 20 27.05 1.04 -0.04
C HIS A 20 27.07 0.04 -1.21
N ALA A 21 27.46 -1.21 -0.97
CA ALA A 21 27.44 -2.26 -1.99
C ALA A 21 26.01 -2.56 -2.48
N ALA A 22 25.02 -2.53 -1.58
CA ALA A 22 23.63 -2.70 -1.93
C ALA A 22 23.12 -1.59 -2.87
N ARG A 23 23.51 -0.33 -2.63
CA ARG A 23 23.20 0.79 -3.53
C ARG A 23 23.81 0.63 -4.91
N GLN A 24 25.05 0.16 -4.99
CA GLN A 24 25.73 -0.10 -6.27
C GLN A 24 25.01 -1.21 -7.05
N LEU A 25 24.78 -2.35 -6.41
CA LEU A 25 24.07 -3.48 -7.05
C LEU A 25 22.66 -3.07 -7.51
N ARG A 26 21.93 -2.28 -6.70
CA ARG A 26 20.57 -1.83 -7.07
C ARG A 26 20.56 -0.89 -8.28
N ARG A 27 21.65 -0.17 -8.56
CA ARG A 27 21.78 0.65 -9.78
C ARG A 27 22.08 -0.19 -11.02
N GLU A 28 22.78 -1.31 -10.85
CA GLU A 28 23.18 -2.20 -11.95
C GLU A 28 22.10 -3.19 -12.33
N ILE A 29 21.38 -3.70 -11.34
CA ILE A 29 20.38 -4.74 -11.53
C ILE A 29 19.12 -4.45 -10.71
N ARG A 30 17.99 -4.91 -11.20
CA ARG A 30 16.75 -5.04 -10.43
C ARG A 30 16.62 -6.47 -9.94
N PRO A 31 16.74 -6.73 -8.65
CA PRO A 31 16.46 -8.06 -8.10
C PRO A 31 14.95 -8.33 -8.06
N ASP A 32 14.55 -9.60 -8.15
CA ASP A 32 13.16 -10.02 -7.96
C ASP A 32 12.74 -9.96 -6.48
N LEU A 33 13.70 -9.99 -5.56
CA LEU A 33 13.51 -9.91 -4.10
C LEU A 33 14.80 -9.41 -3.45
N VAL A 34 14.66 -8.64 -2.37
CA VAL A 34 15.77 -8.28 -1.48
C VAL A 34 15.51 -8.80 -0.07
N LEU A 35 16.48 -9.54 0.48
CA LEU A 35 16.58 -9.80 1.92
C LEU A 35 17.51 -8.76 2.53
N LEU A 36 16.97 -7.88 3.36
CA LEU A 36 17.69 -6.72 3.90
C LEU A 36 17.87 -6.84 5.41
N ASP A 37 19.10 -6.90 5.85
CA ASP A 37 19.40 -6.85 7.29
C ASP A 37 19.18 -5.44 7.84
N ILE A 38 18.59 -5.33 9.02
CA ILE A 38 18.49 -4.04 9.73
C ILE A 38 19.89 -3.61 10.20
N TRP A 39 20.67 -4.51 10.74
CA TRP A 39 21.98 -4.19 11.30
C TRP A 39 23.09 -4.39 10.29
N MET A 40 23.54 -3.29 9.67
CA MET A 40 24.67 -3.26 8.75
C MET A 40 25.75 -2.27 9.26
N PRO A 41 27.02 -2.48 8.89
CA PRO A 41 28.14 -1.72 9.50
C PRO A 41 28.18 -0.23 9.13
N ASP A 42 27.61 0.16 7.99
CA ASP A 42 27.70 1.53 7.45
C ASP A 42 26.39 2.33 7.57
N THR A 43 25.26 1.69 7.35
CA THR A 43 23.93 2.32 7.40
C THR A 43 22.93 1.26 7.83
N ASP A 44 21.99 1.58 8.71
CA ASP A 44 20.94 0.62 9.07
C ASP A 44 19.97 0.38 7.89
N GLY A 45 19.41 -0.84 7.84
CA GLY A 45 18.55 -1.29 6.75
C GLY A 45 17.25 -0.51 6.61
N ILE A 46 16.72 0.04 7.70
CA ILE A 46 15.51 0.88 7.67
C ILE A 46 15.81 2.20 6.95
N THR A 47 16.97 2.79 7.21
CA THR A 47 17.43 4.00 6.53
C THR A 47 17.63 3.74 5.03
N LEU A 48 18.25 2.61 4.65
CA LEU A 48 18.40 2.23 3.24
C LEU A 48 17.03 1.99 2.56
N LEU A 49 16.11 1.34 3.25
CA LEU A 49 14.74 1.14 2.75
C LEU A 49 14.01 2.47 2.52
N LYS A 50 14.14 3.44 3.46
CA LYS A 50 13.61 4.81 3.30
C LYS A 50 14.20 5.51 2.08
N GLU A 51 15.51 5.38 1.90
CA GLU A 51 16.21 5.95 0.76
C GLU A 51 15.67 5.38 -0.56
N TRP A 52 15.57 4.06 -0.68
CA TRP A 52 15.02 3.43 -1.87
C TRP A 52 13.56 3.80 -2.11
N ALA A 53 12.74 3.88 -1.06
CA ALA A 53 11.36 4.35 -1.17
C ALA A 53 11.28 5.80 -1.68
N SER A 54 12.13 6.70 -1.13
CA SER A 54 12.15 8.12 -1.50
C SER A 54 12.66 8.39 -2.93
N LEU A 55 13.51 7.50 -3.44
CA LEU A 55 14.08 7.57 -4.79
C LEU A 55 13.24 6.79 -5.83
N GLY A 56 12.13 6.17 -5.43
CA GLY A 56 11.34 5.32 -6.33
C GLY A 56 12.02 3.99 -6.71
N LEU A 57 13.08 3.61 -5.99
CA LEU A 57 13.86 2.40 -6.27
C LEU A 57 13.30 1.14 -5.58
N LEU A 58 12.23 1.29 -4.78
CA LEU A 58 11.57 0.17 -4.09
C LEU A 58 10.55 -0.51 -5.02
N THR A 59 11.06 -1.06 -6.13
CA THR A 59 10.24 -1.68 -7.19
C THR A 59 10.19 -3.22 -7.10
N MET A 60 10.76 -3.78 -6.06
CA MET A 60 10.79 -5.22 -5.75
C MET A 60 10.38 -5.45 -4.30
N PRO A 61 9.87 -6.63 -3.94
CA PRO A 61 9.62 -6.96 -2.54
C PRO A 61 10.92 -6.93 -1.74
N VAL A 62 10.90 -6.25 -0.59
CA VAL A 62 12.00 -6.23 0.38
C VAL A 62 11.53 -6.91 1.65
N VAL A 63 12.21 -7.96 2.06
CA VAL A 63 12.00 -8.67 3.33
C VAL A 63 13.08 -8.23 4.30
N MET A 64 12.68 -7.59 5.39
CA MET A 64 13.61 -7.15 6.42
C MET A 64 14.02 -8.31 7.32
N MET A 65 15.27 -8.31 7.77
CA MET A 65 15.79 -9.30 8.72
C MET A 65 16.34 -8.60 9.97
N SER A 66 16.04 -9.10 11.17
CA SER A 66 16.55 -8.52 12.42
C SER A 66 16.86 -9.59 13.46
N GLY A 67 17.95 -9.40 14.20
CA GLY A 67 18.31 -10.22 15.37
C GLY A 67 17.71 -9.75 16.70
N HIS A 68 17.25 -8.49 16.76
CA HIS A 68 16.64 -7.87 17.95
C HIS A 68 15.51 -6.92 17.49
N GLY A 69 14.60 -7.44 16.64
CA GLY A 69 13.49 -6.65 16.13
C GLY A 69 12.50 -6.30 17.23
N THR A 70 12.35 -5.03 17.55
CA THR A 70 11.19 -4.57 18.29
C THR A 70 9.98 -4.57 17.35
N ILE A 71 8.78 -4.74 17.90
CA ILE A 71 7.51 -4.61 17.16
C ILE A 71 7.49 -3.27 16.41
N ASP A 72 8.05 -2.22 17.01
CA ASP A 72 8.12 -0.89 16.41
C ASP A 72 8.96 -0.85 15.12
N SER A 73 10.10 -1.53 15.08
CA SER A 73 10.95 -1.61 13.88
C SER A 73 10.27 -2.35 12.72
N ALA A 74 9.54 -3.42 13.02
CA ALA A 74 8.77 -4.16 12.02
C ALA A 74 7.61 -3.32 11.46
N VAL A 75 6.89 -2.61 12.34
CA VAL A 75 5.80 -1.70 11.96
C VAL A 75 6.35 -0.55 11.12
N GLU A 76 7.50 0.04 11.50
CA GLU A 76 8.13 1.12 10.74
C GLU A 76 8.55 0.64 9.35
N ALA A 77 9.27 -0.47 9.25
CA ALA A 77 9.72 -1.04 7.97
C ALA A 77 8.55 -1.31 7.02
N THR A 78 7.46 -1.86 7.54
CA THR A 78 6.27 -2.15 6.73
C THR A 78 5.56 -0.86 6.27
N ARG A 79 5.53 0.19 7.09
CA ARG A 79 5.00 1.51 6.69
C ARG A 79 5.80 2.17 5.57
N ILE A 80 7.11 1.88 5.51
CA ILE A 80 7.99 2.39 4.46
C ILE A 80 7.76 1.62 3.14
N GLY A 81 7.31 0.36 3.22
CA GLY A 81 7.04 -0.48 2.07
C GLY A 81 7.77 -1.82 2.07
N ALA A 82 8.30 -2.28 3.21
CA ALA A 82 8.81 -3.65 3.32
C ALA A 82 7.67 -4.66 3.10
N PHE A 83 7.96 -5.72 2.35
CA PHE A 83 7.00 -6.79 2.06
C PHE A 83 6.72 -7.66 3.29
N ASP A 84 7.76 -8.00 4.06
CA ASP A 84 7.65 -8.84 5.26
C ASP A 84 8.85 -8.63 6.18
N PHE A 85 8.81 -9.25 7.35
CA PHE A 85 9.83 -9.17 8.37
C PHE A 85 10.19 -10.55 8.92
N LEU A 86 11.49 -10.86 8.99
CA LEU A 86 12.02 -12.11 9.52
C LEU A 86 12.88 -11.85 10.75
N GLU A 87 12.51 -12.45 11.87
CA GLU A 87 13.30 -12.40 13.10
C GLU A 87 14.35 -13.51 13.10
N LYS A 88 15.59 -13.16 13.41
CA LYS A 88 16.70 -14.11 13.58
C LYS A 88 16.65 -14.74 14.98
N PRO A 89 16.86 -16.05 15.12
CA PRO A 89 17.31 -17.01 14.11
C PRO A 89 16.19 -17.41 13.15
N ILE A 90 16.45 -17.30 11.84
CA ILE A 90 15.47 -17.59 10.79
C ILE A 90 15.45 -19.10 10.52
N SER A 91 14.31 -19.74 10.70
CA SER A 91 14.12 -21.13 10.31
C SER A 91 14.01 -21.29 8.80
N LEU A 92 14.60 -22.36 8.26
CA LEU A 92 14.56 -22.63 6.82
C LEU A 92 13.13 -22.66 6.25
N PRO A 93 12.15 -23.34 6.86
CA PRO A 93 10.76 -23.33 6.35
C PRO A 93 10.15 -21.92 6.28
N LYS A 94 10.43 -21.07 7.29
CA LYS A 94 9.93 -19.70 7.32
C LYS A 94 10.58 -18.84 6.26
N LEU A 95 11.90 -18.99 6.05
CA LEU A 95 12.63 -18.29 4.99
C LEU A 95 12.03 -18.62 3.62
N LEU A 96 11.96 -19.91 3.28
CA LEU A 96 11.46 -20.37 1.96
C LEU A 96 9.99 -20.00 1.74
N ALA A 97 9.15 -20.11 2.77
CA ALA A 97 7.76 -19.70 2.68
C ALA A 97 7.63 -18.18 2.40
N THR A 98 8.43 -17.35 3.06
CA THR A 98 8.42 -15.89 2.86
C THR A 98 8.97 -15.51 1.50
N VAL A 99 10.10 -16.11 1.06
CA VAL A 99 10.68 -15.92 -0.27
C VAL A 99 9.69 -16.35 -1.36
N GLY A 100 9.09 -17.52 -1.21
CA GLY A 100 8.08 -18.02 -2.16
C GLY A 100 6.86 -17.10 -2.29
N LYS A 101 6.34 -16.60 -1.15
CA LYS A 101 5.25 -15.62 -1.14
C LYS A 101 5.64 -14.30 -1.82
N ALA A 102 6.84 -13.80 -1.52
CA ALA A 102 7.33 -12.56 -2.08
C ALA A 102 7.54 -12.65 -3.60
N LEU A 103 8.08 -13.77 -4.10
CA LEU A 103 8.29 -14.01 -5.52
C LEU A 103 6.99 -14.36 -6.26
N ALA A 104 6.07 -15.09 -5.64
CA ALA A 104 4.76 -15.38 -6.22
C ALA A 104 3.89 -14.11 -6.29
N GLY A 105 3.96 -13.26 -5.26
CA GLY A 105 3.34 -11.94 -5.25
C GLY A 105 4.01 -10.95 -6.21
N GLY A 106 5.27 -11.18 -6.60
CA GLY A 106 6.01 -10.35 -7.55
C GLY A 106 5.55 -10.47 -9.01
N ARG A 107 4.74 -11.49 -9.35
CA ARG A 107 4.06 -11.59 -10.67
C ARG A 107 2.67 -10.95 -10.67
N ALA A 108 2.04 -10.85 -9.52
CA ALA A 108 0.92 -9.98 -9.24
C ALA A 108 1.41 -9.04 -8.13
N MET A 109 2.29 -8.08 -8.46
CA MET A 109 2.51 -7.01 -7.51
C MET A 109 1.11 -6.46 -7.19
N PRO A 110 0.62 -6.62 -5.96
CA PRO A 110 -0.16 -5.53 -5.43
C PRO A 110 0.78 -4.34 -5.65
N ARG A 111 0.38 -3.29 -6.27
CA ARG A 111 1.17 -2.06 -6.48
C ARG A 111 1.73 -1.55 -5.14
N ALA A 112 2.45 -2.40 -4.44
CA ALA A 112 2.99 -2.27 -3.08
C ALA A 112 4.22 -1.35 -3.03
N GLY A 113 4.61 -0.79 -4.17
CA GLY A 113 5.54 0.30 -4.25
C GLY A 113 4.89 1.67 -4.17
N LEU A 114 3.55 1.75 -4.16
CA LEU A 114 2.84 3.01 -4.10
C LEU A 114 2.68 3.45 -2.63
N THR A 115 3.67 4.11 -2.09
CA THR A 115 3.60 4.77 -0.78
C THR A 115 3.16 6.22 -0.95
N LEU A 116 2.70 6.88 0.10
CA LEU A 116 2.39 8.32 0.07
C LEU A 116 3.59 9.21 -0.37
N VAL A 117 4.81 8.69 -0.33
CA VAL A 117 5.99 9.35 -0.89
C VAL A 117 5.84 9.58 -2.38
N GLN A 118 5.10 8.73 -3.06
CA GLN A 118 4.78 8.87 -4.49
C GLN A 118 3.62 9.83 -4.80
N LEU A 119 2.98 10.38 -3.78
CA LEU A 119 2.12 11.57 -3.95
C LEU A 119 2.91 12.86 -3.95
N GLY A 120 4.19 12.84 -3.51
CA GLY A 120 5.07 14.01 -3.47
C GLY A 120 5.61 14.33 -2.09
N LYS A 121 6.36 15.45 -2.01
CA LYS A 121 7.04 15.94 -0.81
C LYS A 121 6.53 17.31 -0.37
N ALA A 122 5.66 17.94 -1.15
CA ALA A 122 5.09 19.24 -0.87
C ALA A 122 4.43 19.30 0.51
N ARG A 123 4.35 20.49 1.08
CA ARG A 123 3.76 20.71 2.40
C ARG A 123 2.33 20.16 2.52
N ILE A 124 1.52 20.34 1.50
CA ILE A 124 0.13 19.86 1.47
C ILE A 124 0.06 18.32 1.54
N ILE A 125 1.03 17.61 0.94
CA ILE A 125 1.16 16.15 1.02
C ILE A 125 1.61 15.71 2.41
N GLN A 126 2.49 16.47 3.07
CA GLN A 126 2.87 16.20 4.45
C GLN A 126 1.69 16.39 5.41
N GLU A 127 0.84 17.41 5.21
CA GLU A 127 -0.38 17.63 5.96
C GLU A 127 -1.39 16.49 5.73
N LEU A 128 -1.55 16.01 4.49
CA LEU A 128 -2.34 14.82 4.18
C LEU A 128 -1.84 13.61 4.99
N ARG A 129 -0.52 13.37 4.98
CA ARG A 129 0.09 12.27 5.72
C ARG A 129 -0.22 12.34 7.22
N GLN A 130 -0.08 13.51 7.82
CA GLN A 130 -0.41 13.69 9.24
C GLN A 130 -1.88 13.36 9.55
N ARG A 131 -2.81 13.77 8.68
CA ARG A 131 -4.23 13.43 8.82
C ARG A 131 -4.50 11.94 8.69
N LEU A 132 -3.85 11.28 7.72
CA LEU A 132 -3.95 9.84 7.55
C LEU A 132 -3.38 9.09 8.77
N ASP A 133 -2.25 9.54 9.35
CA ASP A 133 -1.67 8.96 10.57
C ASP A 133 -2.63 9.06 11.78
N GLN A 134 -3.35 10.17 11.92
CA GLN A 134 -4.33 10.35 12.99
C GLN A 134 -5.47 9.34 12.90
N VAL A 135 -5.93 9.01 11.70
CA VAL A 135 -7.04 8.07 11.48
C VAL A 135 -6.58 6.62 11.28
N ALA A 136 -5.28 6.39 11.08
CA ALA A 136 -4.74 5.05 10.82
C ALA A 136 -5.06 4.02 11.92
N ARG A 137 -5.21 4.47 13.15
CA ARG A 137 -5.55 3.62 14.31
C ARG A 137 -7.06 3.40 14.50
N LEU A 138 -7.88 4.21 13.84
CA LEU A 138 -9.33 4.14 13.95
C LEU A 138 -9.87 3.12 12.94
N LYS A 139 -10.89 2.36 13.33
CA LYS A 139 -11.56 1.39 12.42
C LYS A 139 -12.82 1.95 11.77
N THR A 140 -13.15 3.19 12.07
CA THR A 140 -14.26 3.90 11.44
C THR A 140 -14.04 4.01 9.93
N PRO A 141 -15.09 3.88 9.10
CA PRO A 141 -15.00 4.11 7.67
C PRO A 141 -14.35 5.45 7.36
N VAL A 142 -13.51 5.50 6.33
CA VAL A 142 -12.83 6.71 5.85
C VAL A 142 -13.34 7.03 4.46
N LEU A 143 -13.80 8.27 4.26
CA LEU A 143 -14.15 8.81 2.95
C LEU A 143 -13.02 9.72 2.45
N LEU A 144 -12.40 9.33 1.35
CA LEU A 144 -11.41 10.13 0.63
C LEU A 144 -12.15 10.96 -0.42
N VAL A 145 -11.91 12.26 -0.46
CA VAL A 145 -12.52 13.18 -1.43
C VAL A 145 -11.43 13.97 -2.15
N GLY A 146 -11.59 14.22 -3.43
CA GLY A 146 -10.60 14.94 -4.23
C GLY A 146 -10.92 14.89 -5.73
N GLU A 147 -10.00 15.32 -6.56
CA GLU A 147 -10.14 15.28 -8.01
C GLU A 147 -9.89 13.86 -8.56
N PRO A 148 -10.47 13.51 -9.73
CA PRO A 148 -10.12 12.26 -10.40
C PRO A 148 -8.59 12.20 -10.63
N GLY A 149 -7.99 11.05 -10.30
CA GLY A 149 -6.54 10.87 -10.48
C GLY A 149 -5.66 11.42 -9.35
N CYS A 150 -6.20 12.02 -8.28
CA CYS A 150 -5.42 12.56 -7.16
C CYS A 150 -4.70 11.50 -6.31
N GLY A 151 -4.87 10.20 -6.60
CA GLY A 151 -4.18 9.13 -5.87
C GLY A 151 -4.96 8.55 -4.70
N PHE A 152 -6.28 8.43 -4.80
CA PHE A 152 -7.13 7.82 -3.78
C PHE A 152 -6.62 6.45 -3.30
N GLU A 153 -6.21 5.59 -4.24
CA GLU A 153 -5.70 4.25 -3.89
C GLU A 153 -4.42 4.34 -3.07
N LEU A 154 -3.54 5.31 -3.36
CA LEU A 154 -2.30 5.53 -2.59
C LEU A 154 -2.62 5.90 -1.15
N ALA A 155 -3.55 6.84 -0.95
CA ALA A 155 -4.00 7.24 0.37
C ALA A 155 -4.71 6.09 1.11
N ALA A 156 -5.52 5.29 0.41
CA ALA A 156 -6.19 4.12 0.98
C ALA A 156 -5.20 3.02 1.38
N ARG A 157 -4.19 2.75 0.54
CA ARG A 157 -3.12 1.80 0.85
C ARG A 157 -2.25 2.23 2.03
N TYR A 158 -2.08 3.53 2.24
CA TYR A 158 -1.40 4.03 3.43
C TYR A 158 -2.15 3.70 4.73
N LEU A 159 -3.48 3.65 4.67
CA LEU A 159 -4.32 3.25 5.81
C LEU A 159 -4.41 1.74 5.99
N HIS A 160 -3.97 0.97 5.01
CA HIS A 160 -4.01 -0.50 5.04
C HIS A 160 -2.99 -1.06 6.03
N SER A 161 -3.42 -2.03 6.82
CA SER A 161 -2.53 -2.72 7.76
C SER A 161 -1.67 -3.76 7.03
N PRO A 162 -0.35 -3.77 7.26
CA PRO A 162 0.53 -4.76 6.65
C PRO A 162 0.12 -6.20 6.93
N ASN A 163 0.38 -7.10 5.98
CA ASN A 163 0.11 -8.54 6.11
C ASN A 163 -1.36 -8.89 6.38
N THR A 164 -2.28 -7.99 6.04
CA THR A 164 -3.72 -8.25 6.09
C THR A 164 -4.31 -8.27 4.67
N PRO A 165 -5.50 -8.86 4.45
CA PRO A 165 -6.13 -8.84 3.13
C PRO A 165 -6.43 -7.42 2.64
N TRP A 166 -6.12 -7.15 1.38
CA TRP A 166 -6.56 -5.98 0.64
C TRP A 166 -7.53 -6.40 -0.44
N VAL A 167 -8.76 -5.91 -0.38
CA VAL A 167 -9.82 -6.22 -1.33
C VAL A 167 -10.30 -4.93 -1.99
N ALA A 168 -10.14 -4.83 -3.29
CA ALA A 168 -10.61 -3.74 -4.12
C ALA A 168 -11.27 -4.35 -5.36
N PRO A 169 -12.53 -4.77 -5.29
CA PRO A 169 -13.21 -5.44 -6.40
C PRO A 169 -13.29 -4.53 -7.64
N GLU A 170 -12.94 -5.06 -8.80
CA GLU A 170 -12.97 -4.33 -10.07
C GLU A 170 -14.37 -4.29 -10.68
N GLU A 171 -15.20 -5.30 -10.38
CA GLU A 171 -16.57 -5.39 -10.88
C GLU A 171 -17.44 -4.33 -10.20
N ARG A 172 -18.15 -3.51 -10.99
CA ARG A 172 -18.97 -2.42 -10.43
C ARG A 172 -20.19 -2.92 -9.66
N ASP A 173 -20.71 -4.08 -10.02
CA ASP A 173 -22.00 -4.59 -9.52
C ASP A 173 -21.85 -5.52 -8.29
N TRP A 174 -20.64 -5.74 -7.79
CA TRP A 174 -20.40 -6.68 -6.68
C TRP A 174 -21.18 -6.31 -5.41
N LEU A 175 -21.30 -5.02 -5.11
CA LEU A 175 -22.08 -4.54 -3.96
C LEU A 175 -23.55 -4.91 -4.06
N ALA A 176 -24.12 -4.84 -5.26
CA ALA A 176 -25.51 -5.20 -5.50
C ALA A 176 -25.71 -6.73 -5.52
N ALA A 177 -24.76 -7.46 -6.10
CA ALA A 177 -24.85 -8.89 -6.29
C ALA A 177 -24.54 -9.70 -5.02
N ASN A 178 -23.41 -9.39 -4.36
CA ASN A 178 -22.93 -10.12 -3.17
C ASN A 178 -22.05 -9.25 -2.27
N PRO A 179 -22.60 -8.35 -1.46
CA PRO A 179 -21.82 -7.45 -0.60
C PRO A 179 -20.99 -8.17 0.48
N PHE A 180 -21.33 -9.44 0.78
CA PHE A 180 -20.66 -10.22 1.83
C PHE A 180 -19.48 -11.06 1.34
N GLY A 181 -19.36 -11.32 0.03
CA GLY A 181 -18.22 -12.02 -0.55
C GLY A 181 -16.89 -11.33 -0.21
N PRO A 182 -16.70 -10.10 -0.68
CA PRO A 182 -15.51 -9.31 -0.38
C PRO A 182 -15.28 -9.06 1.11
N LEU A 183 -16.35 -9.00 1.92
CA LEU A 183 -16.24 -8.86 3.37
C LEU A 183 -15.57 -10.08 4.04
N ASN A 184 -15.87 -11.29 3.55
CA ASN A 184 -15.20 -12.50 4.02
C ASN A 184 -13.73 -12.55 3.59
N GLU A 185 -13.44 -12.15 2.34
CA GLU A 185 -12.08 -12.10 1.79
C GLU A 185 -11.21 -11.08 2.51
N ALA A 186 -11.79 -9.93 2.86
CA ALA A 186 -11.11 -8.83 3.54
C ALA A 186 -11.06 -8.99 5.06
N ARG A 187 -11.40 -10.14 5.63
CA ARG A 187 -11.45 -10.34 7.08
C ARG A 187 -10.13 -9.89 7.75
N GLU A 188 -10.25 -9.03 8.78
CA GLU A 188 -9.13 -8.38 9.49
C GLU A 188 -8.28 -7.45 8.61
N GLY A 189 -8.71 -7.19 7.38
CA GLY A 189 -8.03 -6.38 6.39
C GLY A 189 -8.76 -5.11 6.01
N THR A 190 -8.67 -4.75 4.73
CA THR A 190 -9.22 -3.50 4.19
C THR A 190 -10.02 -3.77 2.92
N ILE A 191 -11.20 -3.15 2.83
CA ILE A 191 -11.96 -3.02 1.58
C ILE A 191 -11.78 -1.58 1.09
N PHE A 192 -11.41 -1.43 -0.19
CA PHE A 192 -11.33 -0.14 -0.87
C PHE A 192 -12.37 -0.05 -1.98
N ILE A 193 -13.16 1.04 -1.94
CA ILE A 193 -14.16 1.36 -2.99
C ILE A 193 -13.71 2.66 -3.65
N PRO A 194 -13.23 2.60 -4.90
CA PRO A 194 -12.57 3.74 -5.57
C PRO A 194 -13.51 4.87 -5.95
N ASP A 195 -14.80 4.59 -6.11
CA ASP A 195 -15.80 5.61 -6.45
C ASP A 195 -17.19 5.23 -5.92
N VAL A 196 -17.55 5.78 -4.76
CA VAL A 196 -18.87 5.57 -4.17
C VAL A 196 -19.93 6.49 -4.76
N GLY A 197 -19.52 7.61 -5.41
CA GLY A 197 -20.43 8.56 -6.05
C GLY A 197 -21.12 7.97 -7.29
N ALA A 198 -20.47 7.02 -7.96
CA ALA A 198 -21.00 6.34 -9.14
C ALA A 198 -21.95 5.16 -8.81
N LEU A 199 -22.15 4.82 -7.52
CA LEU A 199 -23.02 3.71 -7.12
C LEU A 199 -24.50 4.01 -7.43
N ASP A 200 -25.15 3.08 -8.09
CA ASP A 200 -26.59 3.08 -8.23
C ASP A 200 -27.31 2.74 -6.90
N ARG A 201 -28.64 2.78 -6.88
CA ARG A 201 -29.41 2.49 -5.66
C ARG A 201 -29.18 1.07 -5.12
N ALA A 202 -28.94 0.10 -5.99
CA ALA A 202 -28.70 -1.28 -5.58
C ALA A 202 -27.32 -1.41 -4.92
N GLY A 203 -26.30 -0.78 -5.51
CA GLY A 203 -24.96 -0.70 -4.95
C GLY A 203 -24.91 0.06 -3.61
N GLN A 204 -25.64 1.19 -3.49
CA GLN A 204 -25.77 1.92 -2.23
C GLN A 204 -26.40 1.07 -1.13
N LYS A 205 -27.45 0.31 -1.45
CA LYS A 205 -28.07 -0.62 -0.50
C LYS A 205 -27.10 -1.74 -0.09
N GLY A 206 -26.34 -2.29 -1.03
CA GLY A 206 -25.30 -3.29 -0.75
C GLY A 206 -24.21 -2.73 0.14
N LEU A 207 -23.76 -1.48 -0.11
CA LEU A 207 -22.77 -0.80 0.72
C LEU A 207 -23.28 -0.58 2.15
N ALA A 208 -24.53 -0.17 2.34
CA ALA A 208 -25.15 -0.01 3.65
C ALA A 208 -25.16 -1.36 4.42
N GLN A 209 -25.48 -2.47 3.75
CA GLN A 209 -25.45 -3.82 4.35
C GLN A 209 -24.03 -4.23 4.73
N LEU A 210 -23.02 -3.88 3.93
CA LEU A 210 -21.61 -4.13 4.20
C LEU A 210 -21.16 -3.33 5.41
N VAL A 211 -21.46 -2.03 5.47
CA VAL A 211 -21.10 -1.14 6.59
C VAL A 211 -21.61 -1.67 7.91
N ALA A 212 -22.85 -2.16 7.94
CA ALA A 212 -23.47 -2.75 9.15
C ALA A 212 -22.74 -4.02 9.68
N LYS A 213 -21.82 -4.61 8.90
CA LYS A 213 -21.10 -5.84 9.27
C LYS A 213 -19.59 -5.66 9.46
N LEU A 214 -19.03 -4.46 9.21
CA LEU A 214 -17.60 -4.20 9.29
C LEU A 214 -16.99 -4.63 10.63
N GLU A 215 -17.62 -4.26 11.73
CA GLU A 215 -17.12 -4.59 13.08
C GLU A 215 -17.03 -6.10 13.30
N LYS A 216 -18.06 -6.86 12.88
CA LYS A 216 -18.10 -8.33 13.04
C LYS A 216 -16.94 -9.02 12.34
N PHE A 217 -16.50 -8.50 11.21
CA PHE A 217 -15.41 -9.07 10.41
C PHE A 217 -14.07 -8.38 10.67
N ASN A 218 -14.05 -7.36 11.52
CA ASN A 218 -12.88 -6.55 11.83
C ASN A 218 -12.25 -5.94 10.56
N VAL A 219 -13.08 -5.48 9.63
CA VAL A 219 -12.67 -4.93 8.34
C VAL A 219 -12.65 -3.41 8.38
N ARG A 220 -11.59 -2.81 7.84
CA ARG A 220 -11.52 -1.38 7.55
C ARG A 220 -12.17 -1.10 6.21
N LEU A 221 -13.04 -0.11 6.15
CA LEU A 221 -13.60 0.37 4.90
C LEU A 221 -12.97 1.72 4.54
N VAL A 222 -12.46 1.83 3.33
CA VAL A 222 -12.01 3.09 2.73
C VAL A 222 -12.80 3.30 1.45
N CYS A 223 -13.55 4.38 1.42
CA CYS A 223 -14.31 4.83 0.25
C CYS A 223 -13.61 6.03 -0.38
N ALA A 224 -13.73 6.18 -1.69
CA ALA A 224 -13.31 7.41 -2.37
C ALA A 224 -14.41 7.95 -3.25
N SER A 225 -14.40 9.26 -3.50
CA SER A 225 -15.26 9.91 -4.47
C SER A 225 -14.63 11.18 -5.00
N ALA A 226 -14.70 11.34 -6.32
CA ALA A 226 -14.42 12.61 -6.98
C ALA A 226 -15.66 13.53 -6.99
N ASP A 227 -16.85 12.95 -6.88
CA ASP A 227 -18.09 13.71 -6.82
C ASP A 227 -18.36 14.24 -5.40
N PRO A 228 -19.02 15.39 -5.27
CA PRO A 228 -19.42 15.94 -3.98
C PRO A 228 -20.62 15.15 -3.40
N ILE A 229 -20.33 14.04 -2.70
CA ILE A 229 -21.34 13.12 -2.15
C ILE A 229 -22.39 13.85 -1.32
N ALA A 230 -22.00 14.89 -0.57
CA ALA A 230 -22.95 15.70 0.22
C ALA A 230 -24.02 16.34 -0.68
N SER A 231 -23.65 16.84 -1.86
CA SER A 231 -24.58 17.39 -2.84
C SER A 231 -25.45 16.29 -3.44
N LEU A 232 -24.88 15.15 -3.78
CA LEU A 232 -25.64 14.00 -4.28
C LEU A 232 -26.67 13.50 -3.26
N ALA A 233 -26.34 13.54 -1.97
CA ALA A 233 -27.26 13.18 -0.89
C ALA A 233 -28.38 14.22 -0.75
N ALA A 234 -28.07 15.52 -0.84
CA ALA A 234 -29.06 16.59 -0.81
C ALA A 234 -30.04 16.51 -2.00
N ASP A 235 -29.54 16.09 -3.16
CA ASP A 235 -30.35 15.93 -4.39
C ASP A 235 -31.14 14.60 -4.44
N GLY A 236 -31.03 13.76 -3.39
CA GLY A 236 -31.68 12.43 -3.33
C GLY A 236 -31.08 11.39 -4.27
N ARG A 237 -29.90 11.64 -4.85
CA ARG A 237 -29.15 10.72 -5.71
C ARG A 237 -28.28 9.76 -4.92
N PHE A 238 -27.93 10.13 -3.70
CA PHE A 238 -27.21 9.29 -2.74
C PHE A 238 -28.02 9.17 -1.46
N ASP A 239 -27.97 8.01 -0.81
CA ASP A 239 -28.68 7.75 0.43
C ASP A 239 -28.07 8.59 1.57
N PRO A 240 -28.86 9.46 2.25
CA PRO A 240 -28.33 10.33 3.31
C PRO A 240 -27.82 9.56 4.53
N ASP A 241 -28.47 8.45 4.91
CA ASP A 241 -28.05 7.66 6.07
C ASP A 241 -26.74 6.95 5.77
N LEU A 242 -26.61 6.40 4.58
CA LEU A 242 -25.34 5.81 4.11
C LEU A 242 -24.23 6.87 4.06
N PHE A 243 -24.53 8.08 3.54
CA PHE A 243 -23.57 9.19 3.54
C PHE A 243 -23.06 9.47 4.97
N HIS A 244 -23.94 9.59 5.93
CA HIS A 244 -23.55 9.81 7.34
C HIS A 244 -22.66 8.68 7.89
N GLN A 245 -22.96 7.43 7.53
CA GLN A 245 -22.17 6.28 7.99
C GLN A 245 -20.75 6.25 7.41
N ILE A 246 -20.54 6.63 6.15
CA ILE A 246 -19.23 6.55 5.50
C ILE A 246 -18.41 7.85 5.61
N SER A 247 -19.04 9.00 5.91
CA SER A 247 -18.41 10.32 5.96
C SER A 247 -17.93 10.75 7.34
N ALA A 248 -18.06 9.89 8.37
CA ALA A 248 -17.64 10.19 9.74
C ALA A 248 -16.17 10.64 9.83
N LEU A 249 -15.31 10.09 8.99
CA LEU A 249 -13.94 10.53 8.79
C LEU A 249 -13.74 10.86 7.30
N THR A 250 -13.77 12.14 6.98
CA THR A 250 -13.56 12.61 5.61
C THR A 250 -12.17 13.26 5.48
N ILE A 251 -11.38 12.78 4.50
CA ILE A 251 -10.03 13.29 4.22
C ILE A 251 -9.97 13.74 2.79
N ARG A 252 -9.58 15.00 2.58
CA ARG A 252 -9.33 15.53 1.24
C ARG A 252 -7.94 15.12 0.77
N VAL A 253 -7.87 14.51 -0.41
CA VAL A 253 -6.63 14.21 -1.13
C VAL A 253 -6.38 15.35 -2.12
N PRO A 254 -5.25 16.08 -2.03
CA PRO A 254 -4.97 17.19 -2.94
C PRO A 254 -4.78 16.71 -4.38
N GLY A 255 -5.23 17.51 -5.33
CA GLY A 255 -4.96 17.29 -6.75
C GLY A 255 -3.51 17.65 -7.11
N LEU A 256 -3.00 17.10 -8.20
CA LEU A 256 -1.62 17.31 -8.65
C LEU A 256 -1.30 18.80 -8.91
N GLY A 257 -2.28 19.57 -9.34
CA GLY A 257 -2.15 21.02 -9.55
C GLY A 257 -1.85 21.81 -8.27
N GLU A 258 -2.25 21.28 -7.09
CA GLU A 258 -2.03 21.93 -5.78
C GLU A 258 -0.61 21.70 -5.22
N HIS A 259 0.16 20.79 -5.83
CA HIS A 259 1.55 20.49 -5.48
C HIS A 259 2.40 20.29 -6.75
N ALA A 260 2.26 21.22 -7.69
CA ALA A 260 2.93 21.16 -8.99
C ALA A 260 4.45 21.09 -8.90
N GLU A 261 5.05 21.53 -7.79
CA GLU A 261 6.48 21.39 -7.51
C GLU A 261 6.96 19.94 -7.42
N ASP A 262 6.05 19.01 -7.12
CA ASP A 262 6.38 17.58 -7.05
C ASP A 262 6.37 16.89 -8.43
N ILE A 263 5.80 17.51 -9.48
CA ILE A 263 5.63 16.90 -10.81
C ILE A 263 6.92 16.33 -11.39
N PRO A 264 8.08 17.03 -11.38
CA PRO A 264 9.32 16.49 -11.94
C PRO A 264 9.79 15.21 -11.24
N ASP A 265 9.72 15.21 -9.92
CA ASP A 265 10.09 14.05 -9.10
C ASP A 265 9.14 12.86 -9.36
N LEU A 266 7.83 13.11 -9.38
CA LEU A 266 6.80 12.11 -9.63
C LEU A 266 6.93 11.53 -11.04
N ALA A 267 7.15 12.36 -12.06
CA ALA A 267 7.35 11.91 -13.43
C ALA A 267 8.59 11.00 -13.55
N THR A 268 9.70 11.38 -12.92
CA THR A 268 10.92 10.57 -12.88
C THR A 268 10.68 9.21 -12.22
N GLN A 269 9.96 9.19 -11.08
CA GLN A 269 9.61 7.96 -10.40
C GLN A 269 8.70 7.06 -11.25
N MET A 270 7.69 7.63 -11.92
CA MET A 270 6.80 6.86 -12.80
C MET A 270 7.55 6.27 -13.99
N LEU A 271 8.43 7.05 -14.63
CA LEU A 271 9.27 6.55 -15.73
C LEU A 271 10.16 5.40 -15.25
N THR A 272 10.78 5.52 -14.08
CA THR A 272 11.59 4.44 -13.50
C THR A 272 10.76 3.17 -13.30
N LEU A 273 9.54 3.30 -12.75
CA LEU A 273 8.63 2.17 -12.57
C LEU A 273 8.23 1.50 -13.90
N MET A 274 7.94 2.31 -14.93
CA MET A 274 7.56 1.80 -16.26
C MET A 274 8.73 1.11 -16.96
N VAL A 275 9.94 1.65 -16.85
CA VAL A 275 11.16 1.01 -17.38
C VAL A 275 11.44 -0.30 -16.65
N ASP A 276 11.36 -0.30 -15.31
CA ASP A 276 11.54 -1.49 -14.49
C ASP A 276 10.49 -2.59 -14.81
N ALA A 277 9.27 -2.18 -15.15
CA ALA A 277 8.20 -3.09 -15.58
C ALA A 277 8.34 -3.56 -17.04
N HIS A 278 9.35 -3.11 -17.78
CA HIS A 278 9.54 -3.36 -19.23
C HIS A 278 8.37 -2.85 -20.10
N GLU A 279 7.60 -1.89 -19.61
CA GLU A 279 6.49 -1.29 -20.36
C GLU A 279 6.98 -0.22 -21.34
N VAL A 280 8.19 0.33 -21.11
CA VAL A 280 8.84 1.32 -21.98
C VAL A 280 10.32 0.91 -22.17
N PRO A 281 10.83 0.80 -23.41
CA PRO A 281 12.26 0.59 -23.65
C PRO A 281 13.07 1.84 -23.24
N LEU A 282 14.28 1.63 -22.74
CA LEU A 282 15.26 2.69 -22.49
C LEU A 282 15.70 3.34 -23.80
#